data_a270a7fd31d2c9b5b38101c96bf529af
#
_entry.id   a270a7fd31d2c9b5b38101c96bf529af
#
_cell.length_a   1.000
_cell.length_b   1.000
_cell.length_c   1.000
_cell.angle_alpha   90.00
_cell.angle_beta   90.00
_cell.angle_gamma   90.00
#
_symmetry.space_group_name_H-M   'P 1'
#
loop_
_entity.id
_entity.type
_entity.pdbx_description
1 polymer ?
#
loop_
_entity_poly.entity_id
_entity_poly.type
_entity_poly.pdbx_seq_one_letter_code
_entity_poly.pdbx_strand_id
1 'polypeptide(L)'
;GIYHFDPQDSALRCLREGDWRGVMVEASGNNSDLARASVIVVSASTYWRNSWKYQARTWRHCFWDAGTMHANLLAAAATDKLEPRLILGWADAPVERLLGLDPLREGALTLVPLGRSNQAPPSWPEIPQLRLKTEPLSKSEVDYPTIRAAHAASSLVNSREAAAWAARVLTPEQPDSHGLQITLQPCRNNERPRESLDRVIVRRGSTRVF
;
A
#
# COMPACT_ATOMS: atom_id res chain seq x y z
N GLY A 1 12.08 -11.88 -7.09
CA GLY A 1 12.14 -12.09 -5.63
C GLY A 1 11.21 -11.21 -4.85
N ILE A 2 11.01 -11.59 -3.59
CA ILE A 2 10.36 -10.72 -2.57
C ILE A 2 11.46 -10.12 -1.73
N TYR A 3 11.41 -8.81 -1.53
CA TYR A 3 12.42 -8.07 -0.80
C TYR A 3 11.80 -7.17 0.25
N HIS A 4 12.41 -7.12 1.43
CA HIS A 4 12.11 -6.13 2.46
C HIS A 4 13.10 -4.96 2.33
N PHE A 5 12.60 -3.73 2.28
CA PHE A 5 13.45 -2.55 2.34
C PHE A 5 13.86 -2.26 3.78
N ASP A 6 15.17 -2.29 4.01
CA ASP A 6 15.77 -1.92 5.29
C ASP A 6 16.22 -0.45 5.25
N PRO A 7 15.57 0.44 5.99
CA PRO A 7 15.92 1.86 5.98
C PRO A 7 17.23 2.19 6.71
N GLN A 8 17.74 1.30 7.56
CA GLN A 8 18.99 1.55 8.28
C GLN A 8 20.19 1.44 7.32
N ASP A 9 20.19 0.40 6.51
CA ASP A 9 21.28 0.13 5.56
C ASP A 9 20.95 0.64 4.15
N SER A 10 19.72 1.18 3.93
CA SER A 10 19.18 1.52 2.61
C SER A 10 19.30 0.34 1.63
N ALA A 11 18.99 -0.87 2.09
CA ALA A 11 19.21 -2.11 1.38
C ALA A 11 17.89 -2.87 1.16
N LEU A 12 17.89 -3.72 0.12
CA LEU A 12 16.81 -4.69 -0.12
C LEU A 12 17.26 -6.05 0.38
N ARG A 13 16.61 -6.56 1.42
CA ARG A 13 16.87 -7.90 1.97
C ARG A 13 15.96 -8.92 1.28
N CYS A 14 16.54 -9.88 0.59
CA CYS A 14 15.78 -10.95 -0.08
C CYS A 14 15.10 -11.87 0.95
N LEU A 15 13.78 -11.95 0.89
CA LEU A 15 12.96 -12.85 1.69
C LEU A 15 12.63 -14.14 0.93
N ARG A 16 12.43 -14.04 -0.38
CA ARG A 16 12.12 -15.17 -1.28
C ARG A 16 12.75 -14.93 -2.64
N GLU A 17 13.32 -15.93 -3.22
CA GLU A 17 13.74 -15.94 -4.62
C GLU A 17 12.57 -16.30 -5.55
N GLY A 18 12.70 -16.01 -6.84
CA GLY A 18 11.71 -16.32 -7.87
C GLY A 18 10.71 -15.20 -8.12
N ASP A 19 9.88 -15.36 -9.13
CA ASP A 19 8.84 -14.40 -9.51
C ASP A 19 7.50 -14.79 -8.87
N TRP A 20 7.05 -13.98 -7.94
CA TRP A 20 5.82 -14.17 -7.17
C TRP A 20 4.69 -13.23 -7.58
N ARG A 21 4.86 -12.48 -8.68
CA ARG A 21 3.85 -11.52 -9.14
C ARG A 21 2.49 -12.19 -9.38
N GLY A 22 2.48 -13.44 -9.83
CA GLY A 22 1.25 -14.19 -10.08
C GLY A 22 0.35 -14.34 -8.85
N VAL A 23 0.94 -14.47 -7.65
CA VAL A 23 0.19 -14.50 -6.39
C VAL A 23 -0.57 -13.19 -6.18
N MET A 24 0.11 -12.05 -6.39
CA MET A 24 -0.49 -10.72 -6.23
C MET A 24 -1.59 -10.46 -7.27
N VAL A 25 -1.36 -10.90 -8.50
CA VAL A 25 -2.34 -10.78 -9.60
C VAL A 25 -3.59 -11.59 -9.27
N GLU A 26 -3.44 -12.85 -8.90
CA GLU A 26 -4.58 -13.69 -8.56
C GLU A 26 -5.32 -13.18 -7.33
N ALA A 27 -4.60 -12.84 -6.26
CA ALA A 27 -5.18 -12.30 -5.04
C ALA A 27 -6.02 -11.04 -5.30
N SER A 28 -5.62 -10.20 -6.24
CA SER A 28 -6.32 -8.94 -6.60
C SER A 28 -7.46 -9.10 -7.60
N GLY A 29 -7.91 -10.33 -7.88
CA GLY A 29 -8.97 -10.60 -8.87
C GLY A 29 -8.49 -10.39 -10.31
N ASN A 30 -7.25 -10.75 -10.59
CA ASN A 30 -6.59 -10.60 -11.90
C ASN A 30 -6.47 -9.13 -12.36
N ASN A 31 -6.09 -8.26 -11.43
CA ASN A 31 -5.90 -6.86 -11.74
C ASN A 31 -4.86 -6.66 -12.85
N SER A 32 -5.26 -5.97 -13.92
CA SER A 32 -4.45 -5.82 -15.13
C SER A 32 -3.20 -4.95 -14.94
N ASP A 33 -3.21 -4.02 -13.99
CA ASP A 33 -2.05 -3.18 -13.71
C ASP A 33 -0.97 -3.97 -12.97
N LEU A 34 -1.36 -4.84 -12.02
CA LEU A 34 -0.44 -5.78 -11.37
C LEU A 34 0.11 -6.81 -12.35
N ALA A 35 -0.72 -7.31 -13.27
CA ALA A 35 -0.28 -8.29 -14.26
C ALA A 35 0.81 -7.76 -15.21
N ARG A 36 0.78 -6.46 -15.50
CA ARG A 36 1.76 -5.79 -16.38
C ARG A 36 2.94 -5.18 -15.64
N ALA A 37 2.92 -5.15 -14.33
CA ALA A 37 3.96 -4.49 -13.55
C ALA A 37 5.32 -5.20 -13.65
N SER A 38 6.40 -4.42 -13.71
CA SER A 38 7.76 -4.94 -13.53
C SER A 38 8.07 -5.19 -12.06
N VAL A 39 7.56 -4.33 -11.19
CA VAL A 39 7.73 -4.37 -9.73
C VAL A 39 6.41 -4.05 -9.07
N ILE A 40 6.14 -4.69 -7.95
CA ILE A 40 5.00 -4.38 -7.08
C ILE A 40 5.55 -3.96 -5.73
N VAL A 41 5.32 -2.71 -5.33
CA VAL A 41 5.64 -2.24 -3.98
C VAL A 41 4.47 -2.54 -3.08
N VAL A 42 4.71 -3.21 -1.96
CA VAL A 42 3.70 -3.48 -0.93
C VAL A 42 4.04 -2.67 0.30
N SER A 43 3.09 -1.88 0.78
CA SER A 43 3.20 -1.25 2.09
C SER A 43 2.46 -2.08 3.12
N ALA A 44 3.16 -2.43 4.18
CA ALA A 44 2.61 -3.13 5.34
C ALA A 44 2.85 -2.31 6.61
N SER A 45 2.03 -2.52 7.63
CA SER A 45 2.18 -1.85 8.91
C SER A 45 2.14 -2.84 10.06
N THR A 46 3.11 -2.74 10.96
CA THR A 46 3.08 -3.39 12.28
C THR A 46 2.33 -2.50 13.25
N TYR A 47 1.21 -2.99 13.78
CA TYR A 47 0.27 -2.15 14.53
C TYR A 47 0.88 -1.52 15.78
N TRP A 48 1.75 -2.24 16.50
CA TRP A 48 2.36 -1.75 17.72
C TRP A 48 3.25 -0.50 17.51
N ARG A 49 3.78 -0.27 16.31
CA ARG A 49 4.56 0.94 16.02
C ARG A 49 3.80 2.23 16.33
N ASN A 50 2.48 2.20 16.25
CA ASN A 50 1.60 3.34 16.48
C ASN A 50 0.66 3.11 17.68
N SER A 51 0.26 1.86 17.97
CA SER A 51 -0.78 1.57 18.96
C SER A 51 -0.36 1.85 20.42
N TRP A 52 0.94 1.85 20.70
CA TRP A 52 1.44 2.30 22.01
C TRP A 52 1.03 3.75 22.33
N LYS A 53 0.83 4.59 21.29
CA LYS A 53 0.45 6.01 21.41
C LYS A 53 -1.03 6.24 21.09
N TYR A 54 -1.52 5.64 20.01
CA TYR A 54 -2.85 5.93 19.46
C TYR A 54 -3.90 4.89 19.82
N GLN A 55 -3.51 3.82 20.51
CA GLN A 55 -4.39 2.73 20.94
C GLN A 55 -5.18 2.14 19.75
N ALA A 56 -6.47 1.86 19.90
CA ALA A 56 -7.31 1.31 18.84
C ALA A 56 -7.42 2.22 17.59
N ARG A 57 -7.21 3.54 17.73
CA ARG A 57 -7.20 4.47 16.58
C ARG A 57 -6.07 4.21 15.60
N THR A 58 -5.07 3.41 15.99
CA THR A 58 -3.93 3.03 15.14
C THR A 58 -4.38 2.45 13.81
N TRP A 59 -5.46 1.68 13.77
CA TRP A 59 -5.98 1.16 12.52
C TRP A 59 -6.15 2.26 11.46
N ARG A 60 -6.70 3.39 11.83
CA ARG A 60 -6.85 4.55 10.94
C ARG A 60 -5.51 5.21 10.61
N HIS A 61 -4.61 5.33 11.61
CA HIS A 61 -3.29 5.94 11.41
C HIS A 61 -2.42 5.15 10.43
N CYS A 62 -2.51 3.82 10.40
CA CYS A 62 -1.78 3.01 9.41
C CYS A 62 -2.06 3.48 7.98
N PHE A 63 -3.33 3.74 7.65
CA PHE A 63 -3.72 4.21 6.31
C PHE A 63 -3.34 5.67 6.06
N TRP A 64 -3.40 6.53 7.08
CA TRP A 64 -2.98 7.94 6.94
C TRP A 64 -1.47 8.03 6.69
N ASP A 65 -0.68 7.30 7.45
CA ASP A 65 0.77 7.26 7.30
C ASP A 65 1.15 6.68 5.94
N ALA A 66 0.53 5.57 5.54
CA ALA A 66 0.70 5.00 4.21
C ALA A 66 0.34 6.00 3.11
N GLY A 67 -0.78 6.73 3.24
CA GLY A 67 -1.21 7.75 2.28
C GLY A 67 -0.19 8.86 2.09
N THR A 68 0.44 9.34 3.17
CA THR A 68 1.50 10.37 3.08
C THR A 68 2.77 9.86 2.40
N MET A 69 3.17 8.61 2.66
CA MET A 69 4.27 7.96 1.95
C MET A 69 3.94 7.79 0.46
N HIS A 70 2.72 7.36 0.15
CA HIS A 70 2.29 7.12 -1.23
C HIS A 70 2.20 8.39 -2.05
N ALA A 71 1.85 9.52 -1.45
CA ALA A 71 1.88 10.81 -2.15
C ALA A 71 3.27 11.09 -2.75
N ASN A 72 4.34 10.81 -1.99
CA ASN A 72 5.71 10.95 -2.48
C ASN A 72 6.08 9.85 -3.48
N LEU A 73 5.73 8.59 -3.19
CA LEU A 73 5.98 7.46 -4.10
C LEU A 73 5.34 7.67 -5.48
N LEU A 74 4.06 8.07 -5.51
CA LEU A 74 3.34 8.30 -6.76
C LEU A 74 3.94 9.47 -7.55
N ALA A 75 4.31 10.55 -6.87
CA ALA A 75 4.94 11.70 -7.51
C ALA A 75 6.32 11.35 -8.08
N ALA A 76 7.18 10.66 -7.33
CA ALA A 76 8.48 10.21 -7.80
C ALA A 76 8.37 9.22 -8.97
N ALA A 77 7.53 8.19 -8.83
CA ALA A 77 7.31 7.21 -9.89
C ALA A 77 6.73 7.82 -11.19
N ALA A 78 5.87 8.83 -11.05
CA ALA A 78 5.35 9.56 -12.21
C ALA A 78 6.45 10.36 -12.93
N THR A 79 7.41 10.93 -12.20
CA THR A 79 8.57 11.61 -12.77
C THR A 79 9.42 10.65 -13.61
N ASP A 80 9.58 9.42 -13.15
CA ASP A 80 10.31 8.35 -13.84
C ASP A 80 9.45 7.58 -14.87
N LYS A 81 8.23 8.04 -15.13
CA LYS A 81 7.27 7.43 -16.09
C LYS A 81 6.93 5.98 -15.77
N LEU A 82 6.89 5.61 -14.51
CA LEU A 82 6.60 4.25 -14.03
C LEU A 82 5.09 3.95 -13.92
N GLU A 83 4.23 4.90 -14.25
CA GLU A 83 2.76 4.76 -14.29
C GLU A 83 2.15 4.15 -13.00
N PRO A 84 2.44 4.71 -11.82
CA PRO A 84 2.00 4.12 -10.56
C PRO A 84 0.47 4.14 -10.41
N ARG A 85 -0.06 3.10 -9.76
CA ARG A 85 -1.46 2.98 -9.36
C ARG A 85 -1.54 2.50 -7.92
N LEU A 86 -2.59 2.90 -7.19
CA LEU A 86 -2.89 2.33 -5.88
C LEU A 86 -3.94 1.24 -6.03
N ILE A 87 -3.61 0.03 -5.60
CA ILE A 87 -4.53 -1.10 -5.52
C ILE A 87 -4.81 -1.34 -4.05
N LEU A 88 -6.09 -1.36 -3.67
CA LEU A 88 -6.56 -1.43 -2.29
C LEU A 88 -7.39 -2.70 -2.00
N GLY A 89 -7.65 -3.53 -3.01
CA GLY A 89 -8.45 -4.74 -2.87
C GLY A 89 -7.71 -5.99 -3.34
N TRP A 90 -7.56 -6.95 -2.45
CA TRP A 90 -6.98 -8.27 -2.71
C TRP A 90 -7.47 -9.27 -1.65
N ALA A 91 -7.36 -10.58 -1.93
CA ALA A 91 -7.51 -11.60 -0.91
C ALA A 91 -6.32 -11.53 0.06
N ASP A 92 -6.58 -11.31 1.34
CA ASP A 92 -5.53 -10.97 2.32
C ASP A 92 -4.62 -12.15 2.62
N ALA A 93 -5.17 -13.33 2.89
CA ALA A 93 -4.41 -14.48 3.34
C ALA A 93 -3.25 -14.91 2.42
N PRO A 94 -3.39 -15.01 1.08
CA PRO A 94 -2.26 -15.31 0.21
C PRO A 94 -1.17 -14.22 0.20
N VAL A 95 -1.56 -12.95 0.31
CA VAL A 95 -0.60 -11.83 0.35
C VAL A 95 0.18 -11.84 1.67
N GLU A 96 -0.51 -11.99 2.79
CA GLU A 96 0.09 -12.11 4.12
C GLU A 96 1.07 -13.29 4.19
N ARG A 97 0.64 -14.47 3.69
CA ARG A 97 1.49 -15.66 3.63
C ARG A 97 2.72 -15.46 2.75
N LEU A 98 2.57 -14.79 1.61
CA LEU A 98 3.66 -14.48 0.70
C LEU A 98 4.72 -13.61 1.36
N LEU A 99 4.28 -12.59 2.09
CA LEU A 99 5.14 -11.60 2.75
C LEU A 99 5.63 -12.07 4.12
N GLY A 100 5.02 -13.12 4.70
CA GLY A 100 5.34 -13.61 6.04
C GLY A 100 4.79 -12.71 7.14
N LEU A 101 3.68 -12.02 6.88
CA LEU A 101 3.00 -11.17 7.87
C LEU A 101 2.20 -12.01 8.86
N ASP A 102 2.15 -11.55 10.12
CA ASP A 102 1.26 -12.08 11.14
C ASP A 102 0.00 -11.19 11.23
N PRO A 103 -1.17 -11.64 10.74
CA PRO A 103 -2.37 -10.82 10.69
C PRO A 103 -2.89 -10.37 12.05
N LEU A 104 -2.41 -10.97 13.13
CA LEU A 104 -2.73 -10.52 14.50
C LEU A 104 -1.94 -9.27 14.90
N ARG A 105 -0.83 -8.98 14.22
CA ARG A 105 0.12 -7.93 14.58
C ARG A 105 0.42 -6.94 13.47
N GLU A 106 0.19 -7.33 12.22
CA GLU A 106 0.55 -6.54 11.05
C GLU A 106 -0.36 -6.88 9.86
N GLY A 107 -0.44 -5.97 8.90
CA GLY A 107 -1.25 -6.17 7.70
C GLY A 107 -0.71 -5.42 6.51
N ALA A 108 -0.97 -5.93 5.31
CA ALA A 108 -0.73 -5.22 4.07
C ALA A 108 -1.77 -4.10 3.91
N LEU A 109 -1.32 -2.92 3.47
CA LEU A 109 -2.17 -1.73 3.34
C LEU A 109 -2.43 -1.34 1.89
N THR A 110 -1.44 -1.55 1.01
CA THR A 110 -1.52 -1.16 -0.41
C THR A 110 -0.60 -1.99 -1.27
N LEU A 111 -1.00 -2.21 -2.52
CA LEU A 111 -0.14 -2.71 -3.58
C LEU A 111 0.04 -1.59 -4.62
N VAL A 112 1.28 -1.31 -5.01
CA VAL A 112 1.60 -0.28 -6.01
C VAL A 112 2.39 -0.91 -7.14
N PRO A 113 1.74 -1.20 -8.29
CA PRO A 113 2.43 -1.63 -9.49
C PRO A 113 3.29 -0.49 -10.07
N LEU A 114 4.50 -0.81 -10.48
CA LEU A 114 5.45 0.12 -11.09
C LEU A 114 6.05 -0.46 -12.37
N GLY A 115 6.16 0.40 -13.37
CA GLY A 115 6.75 0.05 -14.66
C GLY A 115 5.96 -1.01 -15.42
N ARG A 116 6.51 -1.45 -16.56
CA ARG A 116 5.87 -2.46 -17.41
C ARG A 116 6.82 -3.61 -17.69
N SER A 117 6.33 -4.83 -17.51
CA SER A 117 7.01 -6.07 -17.87
C SER A 117 6.43 -6.62 -19.17
N ASN A 118 7.31 -7.13 -20.02
CA ASN A 118 6.92 -7.90 -21.20
C ASN A 118 6.72 -9.39 -20.90
N GLN A 119 7.01 -9.80 -19.66
CA GLN A 119 6.85 -11.19 -19.21
C GLN A 119 5.54 -11.34 -18.46
N ALA A 120 4.72 -12.30 -18.85
CA ALA A 120 3.54 -12.68 -18.10
C ALA A 120 3.93 -13.13 -16.68
N PRO A 121 3.14 -12.79 -15.66
CA PRO A 121 3.34 -13.35 -14.33
C PRO A 121 3.26 -14.88 -14.39
N PRO A 122 4.13 -15.61 -13.68
CA PRO A 122 4.05 -17.07 -13.63
C PRO A 122 2.77 -17.51 -12.92
N SER A 123 2.35 -18.76 -13.19
CA SER A 123 1.24 -19.37 -12.43
C SER A 123 1.55 -19.37 -10.93
N TRP A 124 0.51 -19.24 -10.13
CA TRP A 124 0.64 -19.22 -8.69
C TRP A 124 1.12 -20.58 -8.15
N PRO A 125 2.34 -20.67 -7.58
CA PRO A 125 2.82 -21.85 -6.93
C PRO A 125 2.24 -21.98 -5.51
N GLU A 126 2.34 -23.14 -4.90
CA GLU A 126 2.14 -23.27 -3.46
C GLU A 126 3.11 -22.31 -2.73
N ILE A 127 2.58 -21.51 -1.78
CA ILE A 127 3.37 -20.54 -1.02
C ILE A 127 3.89 -21.23 0.25
N PRO A 128 5.17 -21.58 0.33
CA PRO A 128 5.77 -22.14 1.53
C PRO A 128 5.71 -21.16 2.68
N GLN A 129 5.58 -21.64 3.92
CA GLN A 129 5.63 -20.75 5.07
C GLN A 129 7.00 -20.08 5.18
N LEU A 130 6.99 -18.76 5.32
CA LEU A 130 8.21 -17.99 5.56
C LEU A 130 8.51 -18.00 7.07
N ARG A 131 9.68 -18.53 7.42
CA ARG A 131 10.16 -18.55 8.82
C ARG A 131 11.27 -17.54 8.96
N LEU A 132 10.90 -16.31 9.34
CA LEU A 132 11.86 -15.23 9.55
C LEU A 132 12.27 -15.18 11.03
N LYS A 133 13.55 -14.88 11.26
CA LYS A 133 14.01 -14.46 12.58
C LYS A 133 13.56 -13.00 12.76
N THR A 134 12.63 -12.78 13.66
CA THR A 134 12.11 -11.45 13.96
C THR A 134 12.64 -10.97 15.30
N GLU A 135 12.81 -9.66 15.44
CA GLU A 135 13.11 -8.99 16.69
C GLU A 135 11.87 -8.24 17.17
N PRO A 136 11.52 -8.33 18.46
CA PRO A 136 10.37 -7.62 18.97
C PRO A 136 10.60 -6.10 18.93
N LEU A 137 9.58 -5.33 18.59
CA LEU A 137 9.65 -3.86 18.54
C LEU A 137 9.88 -3.23 19.93
N SER A 138 9.45 -3.92 20.96
CA SER A 138 9.63 -3.48 22.36
C SER A 138 9.63 -4.67 23.30
N LYS A 139 10.03 -4.46 24.55
CA LYS A 139 10.04 -5.49 25.59
C LYS A 139 8.65 -6.04 25.92
N SER A 140 7.61 -5.25 25.69
CA SER A 140 6.21 -5.62 25.88
C SER A 140 5.34 -4.89 24.86
N GLU A 141 4.27 -5.54 24.44
CA GLU A 141 3.26 -4.98 23.54
C GLU A 141 1.89 -5.09 24.19
N VAL A 142 1.03 -4.09 23.98
CA VAL A 142 -0.36 -4.14 24.40
C VAL A 142 -1.21 -4.44 23.19
N ASP A 143 -1.99 -5.52 23.27
CA ASP A 143 -2.94 -5.85 22.23
C ASP A 143 -4.20 -4.98 22.32
N TYR A 144 -4.66 -4.51 21.18
CA TYR A 144 -5.92 -3.80 21.02
C TYR A 144 -6.85 -4.61 20.11
N PRO A 145 -7.70 -5.50 20.65
CA PRO A 145 -8.52 -6.43 19.87
C PRO A 145 -9.36 -5.77 18.77
N THR A 146 -9.74 -4.51 18.97
CA THR A 146 -10.49 -3.72 17.98
C THR A 146 -9.71 -3.53 16.67
N ILE A 147 -8.36 -3.44 16.72
CA ILE A 147 -7.52 -3.32 15.52
C ILE A 147 -7.64 -4.63 14.72
N ARG A 148 -7.50 -5.77 15.39
CA ARG A 148 -7.62 -7.10 14.75
C ARG A 148 -9.02 -7.33 14.19
N ALA A 149 -10.05 -6.93 14.93
CA ALA A 149 -11.42 -7.01 14.47
C ALA A 149 -11.67 -6.14 13.23
N ALA A 150 -11.11 -4.91 13.19
CA ALA A 150 -11.19 -4.04 12.04
C ALA A 150 -10.45 -4.63 10.81
N HIS A 151 -9.25 -5.17 11.02
CA HIS A 151 -8.51 -5.87 9.96
C HIS A 151 -9.33 -7.05 9.42
N ALA A 152 -9.79 -7.94 10.27
CA ALA A 152 -10.59 -9.10 9.86
C ALA A 152 -11.88 -8.71 9.13
N ALA A 153 -12.56 -7.63 9.57
CA ALA A 153 -13.78 -7.13 8.94
C ALA A 153 -13.55 -6.47 7.58
N SER A 154 -12.32 -6.00 7.31
CA SER A 154 -11.94 -5.40 6.02
C SER A 154 -11.24 -6.38 5.07
N SER A 155 -10.86 -7.55 5.56
CA SER A 155 -10.18 -8.57 4.76
C SER A 155 -11.11 -9.23 3.74
N LEU A 156 -10.60 -9.46 2.54
CA LEU A 156 -11.29 -10.19 1.47
C LEU A 156 -10.80 -11.65 1.44
N VAL A 157 -11.73 -12.57 1.25
CA VAL A 157 -11.44 -14.01 1.39
C VAL A 157 -10.79 -14.60 0.13
N ASN A 158 -11.19 -14.11 -1.05
CA ASN A 158 -10.76 -14.69 -2.32
C ASN A 158 -10.72 -13.66 -3.46
N SER A 159 -10.12 -14.06 -4.59
CA SER A 159 -9.96 -13.21 -5.78
C SER A 159 -11.28 -12.70 -6.37
N ARG A 160 -12.37 -13.47 -6.25
CA ARG A 160 -13.70 -13.05 -6.73
C ARG A 160 -14.25 -11.90 -5.89
N GLU A 161 -14.08 -11.95 -4.58
CA GLU A 161 -14.46 -10.85 -3.69
C GLU A 161 -13.61 -9.61 -3.97
N ALA A 162 -12.30 -9.78 -4.20
CA ALA A 162 -11.41 -8.67 -4.55
C ALA A 162 -11.85 -7.99 -5.85
N ALA A 163 -12.19 -8.77 -6.89
CA ALA A 163 -12.70 -8.23 -8.15
C ALA A 163 -14.04 -7.51 -7.97
N ALA A 164 -14.97 -8.10 -7.20
CA ALA A 164 -16.27 -7.50 -6.91
C ALA A 164 -16.15 -6.19 -6.11
N TRP A 165 -15.24 -6.16 -5.13
CA TRP A 165 -14.95 -4.95 -4.36
C TRP A 165 -14.38 -3.83 -5.25
N ALA A 166 -13.39 -4.15 -6.08
CA ALA A 166 -12.78 -3.19 -7.00
C ALA A 166 -13.82 -2.59 -7.97
N ALA A 167 -14.74 -3.41 -8.49
CA ALA A 167 -15.81 -2.94 -9.38
C ALA A 167 -16.76 -1.93 -8.70
N ARG A 168 -17.02 -2.08 -7.39
CA ARG A 168 -17.88 -1.15 -6.63
C ARG A 168 -17.21 0.19 -6.35
N VAL A 169 -15.92 0.18 -6.02
CA VAL A 169 -15.16 1.40 -5.68
C VAL A 169 -15.01 2.35 -6.87
N LEU A 170 -15.07 1.82 -8.08
CA LEU A 170 -14.98 2.63 -9.30
C LEU A 170 -16.27 3.39 -9.66
N THR A 171 -17.34 3.21 -8.90
CA THR A 171 -18.59 3.94 -9.11
C THR A 171 -18.77 4.95 -7.96
N PRO A 172 -18.28 6.19 -8.10
CA PRO A 172 -18.48 7.19 -7.06
C PRO A 172 -19.98 7.51 -6.93
N GLU A 173 -20.51 7.37 -5.72
CA GLU A 173 -21.81 7.95 -5.41
C GLU A 173 -21.73 9.47 -5.64
N GLN A 174 -22.63 10.00 -6.44
CA GLN A 174 -22.73 11.45 -6.58
C GLN A 174 -23.16 12.01 -5.21
N PRO A 175 -22.37 12.91 -4.61
CA PRO A 175 -22.79 13.52 -3.36
C PRO A 175 -24.09 14.28 -3.56
N ASP A 176 -25.04 14.13 -2.62
CA ASP A 176 -26.21 14.96 -2.58
C ASP A 176 -25.81 16.43 -2.65
N SER A 177 -26.29 17.13 -3.66
CA SER A 177 -25.90 18.51 -3.96
C SER A 177 -26.57 19.56 -3.05
N HIS A 178 -26.77 19.22 -1.78
CA HIS A 178 -27.27 20.14 -0.79
C HIS A 178 -26.14 20.98 -0.21
N GLY A 179 -25.90 22.14 -0.77
CA GLY A 179 -24.91 23.09 -0.26
C GLY A 179 -24.37 24.05 -1.33
N LEU A 180 -23.50 24.97 -0.89
CA LEU A 180 -22.81 25.90 -1.78
C LEU A 180 -21.85 25.14 -2.69
N GLN A 181 -22.11 25.15 -3.98
CA GLN A 181 -21.20 24.60 -4.98
C GLN A 181 -20.19 25.67 -5.42
N ILE A 182 -18.91 25.38 -5.18
CA ILE A 182 -17.82 26.25 -5.63
C ILE A 182 -17.11 25.53 -6.79
N THR A 183 -17.18 26.12 -7.97
CA THR A 183 -16.46 25.61 -9.15
C THR A 183 -14.98 25.90 -9.00
N LEU A 184 -14.17 24.83 -8.87
CA LEU A 184 -12.72 24.94 -8.85
C LEU A 184 -12.20 25.01 -10.29
N GLN A 185 -11.38 26.03 -10.58
CA GLN A 185 -10.68 26.12 -11.87
C GLN A 185 -9.25 25.63 -11.68
N PRO A 186 -8.79 24.65 -12.50
CA PRO A 186 -7.40 24.21 -12.42
C PRO A 186 -6.44 25.33 -12.83
N CYS A 187 -5.30 25.39 -12.16
CA CYS A 187 -4.22 26.32 -12.54
C CYS A 187 -3.84 26.15 -14.02
N ARG A 188 -3.63 27.26 -14.72
CA ARG A 188 -3.11 27.23 -16.08
C ARG A 188 -1.67 26.69 -16.10
N ASN A 189 -1.25 26.11 -17.21
CA ASN A 189 0.08 25.49 -17.33
C ASN A 189 1.23 26.49 -17.06
N ASN A 190 1.05 27.79 -17.37
CA ASN A 190 2.02 28.83 -17.11
C ASN A 190 2.08 29.30 -15.64
N GLU A 191 1.07 28.95 -14.84
CA GLU A 191 0.96 29.27 -13.41
C GLU A 191 1.48 28.15 -12.52
N ARG A 192 1.77 26.97 -13.11
CA ARG A 192 2.30 25.82 -12.37
C ARG A 192 3.74 26.07 -11.94
N PRO A 193 4.13 25.65 -10.73
CA PRO A 193 5.53 25.69 -10.29
C PRO A 193 6.43 24.94 -11.29
N ARG A 194 7.57 25.55 -11.64
CA ARG A 194 8.58 24.94 -12.53
C ARG A 194 9.71 24.28 -11.77
N GLU A 195 9.64 24.32 -10.46
CA GLU A 195 10.64 23.72 -9.59
C GLU A 195 10.57 22.19 -9.66
N SER A 196 11.71 21.51 -9.62
CA SER A 196 11.75 20.05 -9.65
C SER A 196 11.19 19.45 -8.36
N LEU A 197 10.58 18.25 -8.46
CA LEU A 197 9.93 17.58 -7.35
C LEU A 197 10.87 17.33 -6.17
N ASP A 198 12.10 16.89 -6.43
CA ASP A 198 13.14 16.66 -5.44
C ASP A 198 13.47 17.90 -4.62
N ARG A 199 13.60 19.06 -5.27
CA ARG A 199 13.79 20.35 -4.57
C ARG A 199 12.60 20.72 -3.69
N VAL A 200 11.37 20.48 -4.18
CA VAL A 200 10.16 20.76 -3.41
C VAL A 200 10.09 19.85 -2.18
N ILE A 201 10.40 18.55 -2.33
CA ILE A 201 10.39 17.57 -1.23
C ILE A 201 11.41 17.99 -0.15
N VAL A 202 12.64 18.30 -0.54
CA VAL A 202 13.71 18.67 0.40
C VAL A 202 13.41 19.99 1.13
N ARG A 203 12.83 20.98 0.42
CA ARG A 203 12.52 22.29 0.99
C ARG A 203 11.25 22.29 1.85
N ARG A 204 10.33 21.39 1.57
CA ARG A 204 9.02 21.39 2.24
C ARG A 204 9.16 21.14 3.74
N GLY A 205 8.58 22.02 4.52
CA GLY A 205 8.43 21.89 5.97
C GLY A 205 6.97 22.05 6.39
N SER A 206 6.66 21.66 7.61
CA SER A 206 5.35 21.94 8.21
C SER A 206 5.32 23.38 8.71
N THR A 207 4.29 24.15 8.32
CA THR A 207 4.04 25.48 8.89
C THR A 207 3.54 25.31 10.33
N ARG A 208 4.19 25.94 11.27
CA ARG A 208 3.87 25.87 12.70
C ARG A 208 3.33 27.20 13.26
N VAL A 209 3.38 28.22 12.47
CA VAL A 209 2.85 29.57 12.77
C VAL A 209 1.97 29.99 11.61
N PHE A 210 0.75 30.41 11.91
CA PHE A 210 -0.24 30.88 10.95
C PHE A 210 -0.49 32.37 11.18
#